data_90f268ef8a7e359cbd13acd11b8a6347
#
_entry.id   90f268ef8a7e359cbd13acd11b8a6347
#
_cell.length_a   1.000
_cell.length_b   1.000
_cell.length_c   1.000
_cell.angle_alpha   90.00
_cell.angle_beta   90.00
_cell.angle_gamma   90.00
#
_symmetry.space_group_name_H-M   'P 1'
#
loop_
_entity.id
_entity.type
_entity.pdbx_description
1 polymer ?
#
loop_
_entity_poly.entity_id
_entity_poly.type
_entity_poly.pdbx_seq_one_letter_code
_entity_poly.pdbx_strand_id
1 'polypeptide(L)' 'MAHFAELDEQSIVTNVVVVHNNELLVNGVESENKGIDFLESLFGHRRWKQTSYNNNMRGHYAGIGMRYDEATDQFVEGIS' A
#
# COMPACT_ATOMS: atom_id res chain seq x y z
N MET A 1 4.23 9.34 8.73
CA MET A 1 3.62 9.21 7.40
C MET A 1 3.62 7.76 6.97
N ALA A 2 2.61 7.36 6.23
CA ALA A 2 2.50 6.00 5.76
C ALA A 2 2.72 5.93 4.25
N HIS A 3 3.29 4.83 3.79
CA HIS A 3 3.52 4.60 2.37
C HIS A 3 2.49 3.58 1.88
N PHE A 4 1.89 3.83 0.72
CA PHE A 4 0.91 2.93 0.12
C PHE A 4 1.33 2.59 -1.30
N ALA A 5 1.33 1.31 -1.60
CA ALA A 5 1.60 0.83 -2.96
C ALA A 5 0.30 0.80 -3.76
N GLU A 6 0.34 1.39 -4.94
CA GLU A 6 -0.76 1.29 -5.90
C GLU A 6 -0.57 0.03 -6.73
N LEU A 7 -1.60 -0.79 -6.83
CA LEU A 7 -1.55 -2.06 -7.54
C LEU A 7 -2.42 -1.99 -8.79
N ASP A 8 -1.97 -2.66 -9.85
CA ASP A 8 -2.81 -2.85 -11.02
C ASP A 8 -3.71 -4.08 -10.82
N GLU A 9 -4.43 -4.47 -11.86
CA GLU A 9 -5.38 -5.58 -11.76
C GLU A 9 -4.70 -6.93 -11.57
N GLN A 10 -3.40 -7.03 -11.81
CA GLN A 10 -2.61 -8.23 -11.59
C GLN A 10 -1.81 -8.16 -10.28
N SER A 11 -2.09 -7.18 -9.44
CA SER A 11 -1.40 -6.96 -8.16
C SER A 11 0.07 -6.58 -8.32
N ILE A 12 0.43 -5.98 -9.43
CA ILE A 12 1.77 -5.45 -9.67
C ILE A 12 1.82 -4.01 -9.18
N VAL A 13 2.86 -3.64 -8.45
CA VAL A 13 3.04 -2.29 -7.93
C VAL A 13 3.37 -1.35 -9.08
N THR A 14 2.51 -0.36 -9.28
CA THR A 14 2.69 0.62 -10.34
C THR A 14 3.15 1.98 -9.80
N ASN A 15 2.95 2.21 -8.51
CA ASN A 15 3.33 3.47 -7.88
C ASN A 15 3.39 3.28 -6.36
N VAL A 16 4.09 4.16 -5.67
CA VAL A 16 4.08 4.21 -4.21
C VAL A 16 3.85 5.66 -3.82
N VAL A 17 2.87 5.89 -2.98
CA VAL A 17 2.51 7.24 -2.54
C VAL A 17 2.62 7.34 -1.03
N VAL A 18 2.77 8.57 -0.53
CA VAL A 18 2.86 8.85 0.89
C VAL A 18 1.55 9.50 1.34
N VAL A 19 0.98 8.96 2.43
CA VAL A 19 -0.26 9.50 3.01
C VAL A 19 0.08 10.08 4.37
N HIS A 20 -0.38 11.30 4.63
CA HIS A 20 -0.15 11.97 5.90
C HIS A 20 -0.88 11.23 7.02
N ASN A 21 -0.28 11.18 8.21
CA ASN A 21 -0.85 10.47 9.35
C ASN A 21 -2.27 10.90 9.68
N ASN A 22 -2.60 12.18 9.51
CA ASN A 22 -3.95 12.69 9.80
C ASN A 22 -5.03 12.02 8.96
N GLU A 23 -4.68 11.50 7.78
CA GLU A 23 -5.64 10.82 6.91
C GLU A 23 -5.82 9.35 7.26
N LEU A 24 -5.07 8.85 8.25
CA LEU A 24 -5.08 7.45 8.65
C LEU A 24 -5.75 7.23 10.01
N LEU A 25 -5.93 8.27 10.80
CA LEU A 25 -6.33 8.10 12.20
C LEU A 25 -7.82 7.82 12.34
N VAL A 26 -8.13 6.78 13.12
CA VAL A 26 -9.48 6.48 13.60
C VAL A 26 -9.36 6.38 15.12
N ASN A 27 -9.98 7.32 15.84
CA ASN A 27 -9.91 7.40 17.30
C ASN A 27 -8.47 7.37 17.81
N GLY A 28 -7.57 8.06 17.12
CA GLY A 28 -6.15 8.13 17.50
C GLY A 28 -5.31 6.94 17.09
N VAL A 29 -5.88 5.95 16.39
CA VAL A 29 -5.17 4.75 15.95
C VAL A 29 -5.09 4.74 14.43
N GLU A 30 -3.92 4.43 13.89
CA GLU A 30 -3.73 4.35 12.44
C GLU A 30 -4.52 3.18 11.86
N SER A 31 -5.15 3.42 10.71
CA SER A 31 -5.94 2.41 10.01
C SER A 31 -5.57 2.39 8.54
N GLU A 32 -5.17 1.24 8.05
CA GLU A 32 -4.89 1.05 6.62
C GLU A 32 -6.16 1.32 5.80
N ASN A 33 -7.31 0.84 6.27
CA ASN A 33 -8.56 1.04 5.54
C ASN A 33 -8.91 2.52 5.38
N LYS A 34 -8.64 3.32 6.39
CA LYS A 34 -8.90 4.76 6.28
C LYS A 34 -7.98 5.40 5.24
N GLY A 35 -6.73 4.98 5.19
CA GLY A 35 -5.80 5.44 4.15
C GLY A 35 -6.27 5.04 2.76
N ILE A 36 -6.77 3.81 2.61
CA ILE A 36 -7.32 3.34 1.34
C ILE A 36 -8.55 4.16 0.96
N ASP A 37 -9.44 4.46 1.91
CA ASP A 37 -10.60 5.32 1.65
C ASP A 37 -10.18 6.69 1.13
N PHE A 38 -9.17 7.28 1.74
CA PHE A 38 -8.64 8.57 1.31
C PHE A 38 -8.09 8.48 -0.11
N LEU A 39 -7.29 7.45 -0.40
CA LEU A 39 -6.70 7.29 -1.74
C LEU A 39 -7.76 6.96 -2.78
N GLU A 40 -8.78 6.20 -2.42
CA GLU A 40 -9.90 5.96 -3.33
C GLU A 40 -10.58 7.27 -3.74
N SER A 41 -10.72 8.19 -2.79
CA SER A 41 -11.35 9.49 -3.10
C SER A 41 -10.52 10.31 -4.08
N LEU A 42 -9.19 10.10 -4.12
CA LEU A 42 -8.30 10.83 -5.00
C LEU A 42 -8.10 10.13 -6.35
N PHE A 43 -8.02 8.81 -6.35
CA PHE A 43 -7.59 8.04 -7.53
C PHE A 43 -8.69 7.18 -8.14
N GLY A 44 -9.81 7.00 -7.45
CA GLY A 44 -10.98 6.32 -8.00
C GLY A 44 -10.96 4.80 -7.91
N HIS A 45 -10.06 4.21 -7.14
CA HIS A 45 -10.02 2.76 -6.94
C HIS A 45 -9.42 2.43 -5.57
N ARG A 46 -9.56 1.18 -5.16
CA ARG A 46 -9.13 0.70 -3.84
C ARG A 46 -7.94 -0.25 -3.91
N ARG A 47 -7.23 -0.33 -5.02
CA ARG A 47 -6.10 -1.24 -5.18
C ARG A 47 -4.84 -0.67 -4.52
N TRP A 48 -4.88 -0.55 -3.19
CA TRP A 48 -3.81 0.03 -2.37
C TRP A 48 -3.46 -0.93 -1.25
N LYS A 49 -2.16 -1.04 -0.95
CA LYS A 49 -1.68 -1.79 0.21
C LYS A 49 -0.61 -0.98 0.90
N GLN A 50 -0.72 -0.86 2.22
CA GLN A 50 0.26 -0.16 3.00
C GLN A 50 1.58 -0.91 3.00
N THR A 51 2.68 -0.18 2.90
CA THR A 51 4.03 -0.74 2.96
C THR A 51 4.88 0.13 3.88
N SER A 52 6.09 -0.33 4.19
CA SER A 52 7.03 0.42 5.01
C SER A 52 8.39 0.44 4.33
N TYR A 53 8.98 1.63 4.22
CA TYR A 53 10.27 1.78 3.55
C TYR A 53 11.42 1.10 4.32
N ASN A 54 11.23 0.72 5.57
CA ASN A 54 12.24 0.00 6.35
C ASN A 54 11.93 -1.48 6.49
N ASN A 55 11.12 -2.03 5.60
CA ASN A 55 10.78 -3.46 5.52
C ASN A 55 10.09 -4.01 6.77
N ASN A 56 9.40 -3.16 7.52
CA ASN A 56 8.70 -3.58 8.75
C ASN A 56 7.32 -4.13 8.49
N MET A 57 6.84 -4.08 7.26
CA MET A 57 5.47 -4.45 6.94
C MET A 57 5.47 -5.20 5.62
N ARG A 58 4.76 -6.33 5.59
CA ARG A 58 4.57 -7.16 4.39
C ARG A 58 5.88 -7.60 3.72
N GLY A 59 6.87 -7.87 4.55
CA GLY A 59 8.13 -8.49 4.15
C GLY A 59 9.16 -7.52 3.55
N HIS A 60 8.78 -6.76 2.56
CA HIS A 60 9.67 -5.84 1.86
C HIS A 60 9.00 -4.52 1.59
N TYR A 61 9.80 -3.47 1.44
CA TYR A 61 9.28 -2.22 0.93
C TYR A 61 8.81 -2.44 -0.51
N ALA A 62 7.59 -1.98 -0.81
CA ALA A 62 7.02 -2.18 -2.14
C ALA A 62 7.75 -1.29 -3.14
N GLY A 63 8.41 -1.91 -4.10
CA GLY A 63 9.04 -1.21 -5.23
C GLY A 63 8.19 -1.35 -6.47
N ILE A 64 8.29 -0.37 -7.39
CA ILE A 64 7.56 -0.44 -8.66
C ILE A 64 8.01 -1.70 -9.42
N GLY A 65 7.05 -2.47 -9.90
CA GLY A 65 7.30 -3.73 -10.59
C GLY A 65 7.22 -4.96 -9.70
N MET A 66 7.21 -4.79 -8.38
CA MET A 66 7.01 -5.90 -7.46
C MET A 66 5.56 -6.36 -7.50
N ARG A 67 5.31 -7.57 -7.01
CA ARG A 67 3.96 -8.13 -6.92
C ARG A 67 3.55 -8.26 -5.47
N TYR A 68 2.31 -7.93 -5.19
CA TYR A 68 1.73 -8.22 -3.88
C TYR A 68 1.15 -9.62 -3.88
N ASP A 69 1.63 -10.47 -2.96
CA ASP A 69 1.13 -11.84 -2.80
C ASP A 69 0.10 -11.85 -1.69
N GLU A 70 -1.17 -11.96 -2.08
CA GLU A 70 -2.28 -11.93 -1.14
C GLU A 70 -2.28 -13.15 -0.21
N ALA A 71 -1.82 -14.29 -0.70
CA ALA A 71 -1.82 -15.52 0.11
C ALA A 71 -0.88 -15.41 1.30
N THR A 72 0.24 -14.72 1.16
CA THR A 72 1.22 -14.54 2.23
C THR A 72 1.18 -13.14 2.83
N ASP A 73 0.38 -12.22 2.26
CA ASP A 73 0.29 -10.83 2.65
C ASP A 73 1.67 -10.15 2.63
N GLN A 74 2.40 -10.35 1.54
CA GLN A 74 3.75 -9.81 1.38
C GLN A 74 3.99 -9.29 -0.03
N PHE A 75 4.90 -8.31 -0.14
CA PHE A 75 5.40 -7.88 -1.44
C PHE A 75 6.56 -8.79 -1.82
N VAL A 76 6.53 -9.30 -3.04
CA VAL A 76 7.54 -10.22 -3.56
C VAL A 76 8.08 -9.67 -4.87
N GLU A 77 9.20 -10.22 -5.32
CA GLU A 77 9.76 -9.78 -6.60
C GLU A 77 8.74 -9.99 -7.70
N GLY A 78 8.70 -9.05 -8.64
CA GLY A 78 7.79 -9.13 -9.76
C GLY A 78 8.16 -10.26 -10.70
N ILE A 79 7.26 -10.50 -11.64
CA ILE A 79 7.46 -11.52 -12.66
C ILE A 79 8.57 -11.03 -13.61
N SER A 80 9.56 -11.84 -13.75
CA SER A 80 10.65 -11.58 -14.69
C SER A 80 10.30 -12.08 -16.07
#